data_4cb163878197aec9cc5d2e95e5a53cd9
#
_entry.id   4cb163878197aec9cc5d2e95e5a53cd9
#
_cell.length_a   1.000
_cell.length_b   1.000
_cell.length_c   1.000
_cell.angle_alpha   90.00
_cell.angle_beta   90.00
_cell.angle_gamma   90.00
#
_symmetry.space_group_name_H-M   'P 1'
#
loop_
_entity.id
_entity.type
_entity.pdbx_description
1 polymer ?
#
loop_
_entity_poly.entity_id
_entity_poly.type
_entity_poly.pdbx_seq_one_letter_code
_entity_poly.pdbx_strand_id
1 'polypeptide(L)'
;MPHSVACSMKEKDNKEGSHKNIWYGVGRQRIEIPKTILKSRVNSNPMLQHLHIQSIGYYPKAKDHYTYRKKGLPENFLFYCVDGHGFFQVGKQRYEVGPNEFFILPQNVEHTYGSS
;
A
#
# COMPACT_ATOMS: atom_id res chain seq x y z
N MET A 1 -1.88 -7.31 -19.38
CA MET A 1 -1.03 -7.34 -18.18
C MET A 1 -1.88 -7.44 -16.93
N PRO A 2 -1.59 -8.37 -16.05
CA PRO A 2 -2.32 -8.43 -14.79
C PRO A 2 -2.06 -7.19 -13.96
N HIS A 3 -3.12 -6.61 -13.44
CA HIS A 3 -3.03 -5.51 -12.48
C HIS A 3 -3.25 -6.07 -11.10
N SER A 4 -2.23 -6.03 -10.26
CA SER A 4 -2.37 -6.37 -8.86
C SER A 4 -2.60 -5.11 -8.03
N VAL A 5 -3.54 -5.20 -7.10
CA VAL A 5 -3.81 -4.15 -6.13
C VAL A 5 -3.36 -4.62 -4.77
N ALA A 6 -2.42 -3.92 -4.17
CA ALA A 6 -1.99 -4.19 -2.81
C ALA A 6 -2.52 -3.07 -1.92
N CYS A 7 -3.39 -3.42 -0.98
CA CYS A 7 -3.92 -2.50 0.02
C CYS A 7 -3.11 -2.54 1.32
N SER A 8 -1.86 -2.92 1.25
CA SER A 8 -0.97 -2.88 2.40
C SER A 8 0.41 -2.50 1.95
N MET A 9 1.12 -1.87 2.86
CA MET A 9 2.50 -1.56 2.66
C MET A 9 3.35 -2.77 2.98
N LYS A 10 4.01 -3.26 1.96
CA LYS A 10 5.09 -4.18 2.16
C LYS A 10 6.34 -3.35 2.41
N GLU A 11 6.64 -3.09 3.66
CA GLU A 11 8.00 -2.71 3.98
C GLU A 11 8.89 -3.89 3.66
N LYS A 12 9.75 -3.71 2.68
CA LYS A 12 10.95 -4.53 2.63
C LYS A 12 11.67 -4.32 3.95
N ASP A 13 12.12 -5.39 4.55
CA ASP A 13 13.02 -5.34 5.69
C ASP A 13 14.19 -4.43 5.37
N ASN A 14 13.99 -3.16 5.55
CA ASN A 14 15.08 -2.23 5.57
C ASN A 14 15.79 -2.44 6.89
N LYS A 15 17.00 -2.90 6.82
CA LYS A 15 17.90 -3.03 7.96
C LYS A 15 18.22 -1.69 8.64
N GLU A 16 17.68 -0.61 8.15
CA GLU A 16 17.78 0.72 8.74
C GLU A 16 16.59 0.97 9.65
N GLY A 17 16.74 0.54 10.85
CA GLY A 17 15.79 0.20 11.87
C GLY A 17 14.96 1.29 12.51
N SER A 18 14.85 2.54 12.05
CA SER A 18 14.10 3.56 12.80
C SER A 18 12.66 3.76 12.33
N HIS A 19 12.33 3.39 11.11
CA HIS A 19 10.99 3.63 10.55
C HIS A 19 10.03 2.46 10.70
N LYS A 20 10.50 1.29 11.06
CA LYS A 20 9.69 0.06 11.16
C LYS A 20 8.57 0.15 12.20
N ASN A 21 8.78 0.86 13.26
CA ASN A 21 7.86 0.84 14.41
C ASN A 21 6.69 1.80 14.26
N ILE A 22 6.79 2.80 13.40
CA ILE A 22 5.76 3.84 13.27
C ILE A 22 4.52 3.29 12.58
N TRP A 23 4.69 2.43 11.58
CA TRP A 23 3.57 1.80 10.88
C TRP A 23 2.84 0.76 11.70
N TYR A 24 3.50 0.22 12.66
CA TYR A 24 3.02 -0.95 13.36
C TYR A 24 2.19 -0.63 14.59
N GLY A 25 1.63 0.55 14.71
CA GLY A 25 0.82 0.92 15.87
C GLY A 25 -0.14 -0.17 16.36
N VAL A 26 -0.70 0.03 17.53
CA VAL A 26 -1.62 -0.92 18.16
C VAL A 26 -2.82 -1.19 17.25
N GLY A 27 -3.22 -2.45 17.14
CA GLY A 27 -4.38 -2.85 16.35
C GLY A 27 -4.11 -3.10 14.88
N ARG A 28 -2.86 -3.05 14.46
CA ARG A 28 -2.47 -3.36 13.08
C ARG A 28 -2.94 -4.76 12.69
N GLN A 29 -3.55 -4.84 11.50
CA GLN A 29 -3.90 -6.12 10.88
C GLN A 29 -3.36 -6.14 9.46
N ARG A 30 -2.77 -7.25 9.07
CA ARG A 30 -2.27 -7.45 7.71
C ARG A 30 -2.49 -8.87 7.27
N ILE A 31 -3.03 -9.01 6.06
CA ILE A 31 -3.23 -10.29 5.40
C ILE A 31 -2.43 -10.26 4.11
N GLU A 32 -1.54 -11.22 3.95
CA GLU A 32 -0.75 -11.39 2.75
C GLU A 32 -1.07 -12.75 2.14
N ILE A 33 -1.43 -12.76 0.86
CA ILE A 33 -1.74 -14.01 0.16
C ILE A 33 -0.42 -14.68 -0.23
N PRO A 34 -0.19 -15.96 0.14
CA PRO A 34 1.04 -16.65 -0.22
C PRO A 34 1.27 -16.67 -1.72
N LYS A 35 2.51 -16.51 -2.14
CA LYS A 35 2.89 -16.46 -3.56
C LYS A 35 2.50 -17.72 -4.32
N THR A 36 2.55 -18.87 -3.66
CA THR A 36 2.14 -20.15 -4.26
C THR A 36 0.66 -20.16 -4.62
N ILE A 37 -0.19 -19.62 -3.74
CA ILE A 37 -1.63 -19.50 -3.98
C ILE A 37 -1.90 -18.48 -5.08
N LEU A 38 -1.25 -17.33 -5.05
CA LEU A 38 -1.37 -16.33 -6.12
C LEU A 38 -1.03 -16.94 -7.47
N LYS A 39 0.11 -17.62 -7.56
CA LYS A 39 0.57 -18.22 -8.80
C LYS A 39 -0.41 -19.27 -9.33
N SER A 40 -0.89 -20.18 -8.48
CA SER A 40 -1.79 -21.25 -8.91
C SER A 40 -3.19 -20.73 -9.25
N ARG A 41 -3.76 -19.84 -8.46
CA ARG A 41 -5.12 -19.34 -8.66
C ARG A 41 -5.19 -18.30 -9.77
N VAL A 42 -4.23 -17.40 -9.83
CA VAL A 42 -4.20 -16.37 -10.87
C VAL A 42 -3.98 -16.99 -12.25
N ASN A 43 -3.04 -17.94 -12.37
CA ASN A 43 -2.78 -18.61 -13.66
C ASN A 43 -3.97 -19.44 -14.16
N SER A 44 -4.81 -19.91 -13.27
CA SER A 44 -5.97 -20.74 -13.63
C SER A 44 -7.26 -19.96 -13.88
N ASN A 45 -7.27 -18.65 -13.64
CA ASN A 45 -8.49 -17.84 -13.76
C ASN A 45 -8.21 -16.56 -14.55
N PRO A 46 -8.79 -16.41 -15.75
CA PRO A 46 -8.56 -15.24 -16.60
C PRO A 46 -8.94 -13.91 -15.95
N MET A 47 -9.98 -13.89 -15.12
CA MET A 47 -10.38 -12.65 -14.44
C MET A 47 -9.35 -12.21 -13.41
N LEU A 48 -8.77 -13.15 -12.66
CA LEU A 48 -7.74 -12.85 -11.69
C LEU A 48 -6.42 -12.44 -12.34
N GLN A 49 -6.19 -12.82 -13.58
CA GLN A 49 -5.03 -12.34 -14.34
C GLN A 49 -5.13 -10.86 -14.66
N HIS A 50 -6.33 -10.33 -14.81
CA HIS A 50 -6.54 -8.90 -15.04
C HIS A 50 -6.45 -8.09 -13.77
N LEU A 51 -7.03 -8.57 -12.69
CA LEU A 51 -7.03 -7.86 -11.41
C LEU A 51 -7.11 -8.86 -10.25
N HIS A 52 -6.20 -8.74 -9.32
CA HIS A 52 -6.22 -9.53 -8.09
C HIS A 52 -5.58 -8.76 -6.93
N ILE A 53 -5.93 -9.13 -5.72
CA ILE A 53 -5.36 -8.55 -4.50
C ILE A 53 -4.24 -9.45 -4.02
N GLN A 54 -3.07 -8.86 -3.75
CA GLN A 54 -1.92 -9.59 -3.17
C GLN A 54 -1.90 -9.50 -1.66
N SER A 55 -2.27 -8.35 -1.12
CA SER A 55 -2.28 -8.13 0.32
C SER A 55 -3.27 -7.04 0.68
N ILE A 56 -3.74 -7.09 1.91
CA ILE A 56 -4.59 -6.06 2.50
C ILE A 56 -4.12 -5.76 3.91
N GLY A 57 -4.15 -4.49 4.30
CA GLY A 57 -3.72 -4.07 5.63
C GLY A 57 -4.64 -3.02 6.23
N TYR A 58 -4.71 -3.01 7.54
CA TYR A 58 -5.41 -2.02 8.33
C TYR A 58 -4.49 -1.49 9.43
N TYR A 59 -4.36 -0.17 9.51
CA TYR A 59 -3.40 0.50 10.40
C TYR A 59 -4.10 1.62 11.17
N PRO A 60 -4.82 1.30 12.27
CA PRO A 60 -5.63 2.28 12.99
C PRO A 60 -4.81 3.32 13.76
N LYS A 61 -3.54 3.06 14.02
CA LYS A 61 -2.67 3.93 14.83
C LYS A 61 -1.40 4.33 14.08
N ALA A 62 -1.47 4.51 12.77
CA ALA A 62 -0.33 4.90 11.94
C ALA A 62 -0.07 6.42 12.02
N LYS A 63 0.30 6.89 13.20
CA LYS A 63 0.59 8.30 13.45
C LYS A 63 2.02 8.65 13.00
N ASP A 64 2.20 9.86 12.48
CA ASP A 64 3.50 10.41 12.07
C ASP A 64 4.22 9.56 11.04
N HIS A 65 3.47 8.95 10.16
CA HIS A 65 4.02 8.06 9.16
C HIS A 65 4.42 8.79 7.89
N TYR A 66 5.53 8.32 7.30
CA TYR A 66 6.06 8.86 6.06
C TYR A 66 6.76 7.76 5.26
N THR A 67 6.42 7.63 3.99
CA THR A 67 7.09 6.73 3.07
C THR A 67 7.40 7.44 1.77
N TYR A 68 8.60 7.25 1.26
CA TYR A 68 9.04 7.74 -0.04
C TYR A 68 9.64 6.59 -0.85
N ARG A 69 9.25 6.49 -2.12
CA ARG A 69 9.82 5.52 -3.05
C ARG A 69 10.09 6.18 -4.40
N LYS A 70 11.36 6.35 -4.71
CA LYS A 70 11.79 7.02 -5.96
C LYS A 70 11.28 6.31 -7.21
N LYS A 71 11.23 4.99 -7.20
CA LYS A 71 10.79 4.17 -8.33
C LYS A 71 9.39 3.60 -8.15
N GLY A 72 8.69 4.00 -7.08
CA GLY A 72 7.41 3.41 -6.74
C GLY A 72 7.52 1.94 -6.35
N LEU A 73 6.44 1.23 -6.57
CA LEU A 73 6.35 -0.22 -6.33
C LEU A 73 5.90 -0.93 -7.60
N PRO A 74 6.19 -2.23 -7.73
CA PRO A 74 5.73 -2.99 -8.89
C PRO A 74 4.22 -3.27 -8.90
N GLU A 75 3.53 -3.01 -7.78
CA GLU A 75 2.08 -3.16 -7.67
C GLU A 75 1.40 -1.80 -7.57
N ASN A 76 0.11 -1.74 -7.93
CA ASN A 76 -0.74 -0.61 -7.61
C ASN A 76 -1.20 -0.68 -6.17
N PHE A 77 -1.24 0.46 -5.48
CA PHE A 77 -1.75 0.56 -4.12
C PHE A 77 -3.05 1.32 -4.11
N LEU A 78 -4.06 0.76 -3.45
CA LEU A 78 -5.27 1.47 -3.08
C LEU A 78 -5.23 1.77 -1.58
N PHE A 79 -5.34 3.04 -1.23
CA PHE A 79 -5.45 3.49 0.15
C PHE A 79 -6.85 4.06 0.40
N TYR A 80 -7.45 3.64 1.50
CA TYR A 80 -8.70 4.21 1.98
C TYR A 80 -8.48 4.77 3.38
N CYS A 81 -8.78 6.04 3.57
CA CYS A 81 -8.68 6.70 4.86
C CYS A 81 -9.98 6.50 5.65
N VAL A 82 -9.90 5.74 6.73
CA VAL A 82 -11.07 5.50 7.59
C VAL A 82 -11.29 6.69 8.53
N ASP A 83 -10.20 7.20 9.10
CA ASP A 83 -10.23 8.30 10.06
C ASP A 83 -8.91 9.05 10.03
N GLY A 84 -8.90 10.29 10.52
CA GLY A 84 -7.71 11.13 10.53
C GLY A 84 -7.45 11.80 9.19
N HIS A 85 -6.23 12.29 9.02
CA HIS A 85 -5.80 12.99 7.82
C HIS A 85 -4.41 12.54 7.40
N GLY A 86 -4.16 12.60 6.11
CA GLY A 86 -2.86 12.29 5.55
C GLY A 86 -2.64 13.03 4.23
N PHE A 87 -1.59 12.64 3.56
CA PHE A 87 -1.24 13.18 2.25
C PHE A 87 -0.65 12.10 1.36
N PHE A 88 -0.71 12.34 0.08
CA PHE A 88 0.07 11.57 -0.90
C PHE A 88 0.59 12.49 -1.99
N GLN A 89 1.66 12.07 -2.60
CA GLN A 89 2.27 12.78 -3.72
C GLN A 89 2.66 11.77 -4.79
N VAL A 90 2.24 12.04 -6.01
CA VAL A 90 2.63 11.27 -7.19
C VAL A 90 3.34 12.23 -8.14
N GLY A 91 4.59 11.91 -8.47
CA GLY A 91 5.43 12.83 -9.20
C GLY A 91 5.63 14.13 -8.41
N LYS A 92 5.21 15.26 -8.97
CA LYS A 92 5.37 16.58 -8.35
C LYS A 92 4.09 17.12 -7.70
N GLN A 93 2.97 16.40 -7.79
CA GLN A 93 1.69 16.85 -7.26
C GLN A 93 1.39 16.21 -5.91
N ARG A 94 1.07 17.06 -4.94
CA ARG A 94 0.70 16.66 -3.59
C ARG A 94 -0.79 16.88 -3.36
N TYR A 95 -1.40 15.92 -2.67
CA TYR A 95 -2.82 15.91 -2.34
C TYR A 95 -3.01 15.62 -0.85
N GLU A 96 -4.01 16.25 -0.26
CA GLU A 96 -4.44 15.96 1.10
C GLU A 96 -5.57 14.92 1.07
N VAL A 97 -5.63 14.09 2.11
CA VAL A 97 -6.62 13.00 2.24
C VAL A 97 -7.27 13.06 3.62
N GLY A 98 -8.57 13.01 3.64
CA GLY A 98 -9.36 12.98 4.87
C GLY A 98 -10.22 11.73 4.98
N PRO A 99 -11.07 11.63 6.04
CA PRO A 99 -11.91 10.47 6.26
C PRO A 99 -12.84 10.16 5.08
N ASN A 100 -12.99 8.88 4.78
CA ASN A 100 -13.81 8.36 3.68
C ASN A 100 -13.34 8.75 2.29
N GLU A 101 -12.09 9.17 2.18
CA GLU A 101 -11.44 9.41 0.89
C GLU A 101 -10.46 8.28 0.59
N PHE A 102 -10.22 8.06 -0.68
CA PHE A 102 -9.22 7.08 -1.12
C PHE A 102 -8.32 7.66 -2.19
N PHE A 103 -7.17 7.03 -2.37
CA PHE A 103 -6.27 7.34 -3.47
C PHE A 103 -5.60 6.08 -3.98
N ILE A 104 -5.11 6.16 -5.21
CA ILE A 104 -4.36 5.07 -5.83
C ILE A 104 -2.95 5.57 -6.14
N LEU A 105 -1.96 4.80 -5.73
CA LEU A 105 -0.58 4.99 -6.14
C LEU A 105 -0.29 4.02 -7.27
N PRO A 106 -0.10 4.52 -8.51
CA PRO A 106 0.19 3.65 -9.65
C PRO A 106 1.51 2.91 -9.50
N GLN A 107 1.58 1.72 -10.08
CA GLN A 107 2.82 0.95 -10.11
C GLN A 107 3.93 1.72 -10.82
N ASN A 108 5.16 1.54 -10.35
CA ASN A 108 6.39 2.03 -10.96
C ASN A 108 6.46 3.55 -11.14
N VAL A 109 5.73 4.30 -10.34
CA VAL A 109 5.73 5.77 -10.35
C VAL A 109 6.25 6.27 -9.01
N GLU A 110 7.14 7.26 -9.05
CA GLU A 110 7.63 7.91 -7.84
C GLU A 110 6.47 8.39 -6.97
N HIS A 111 6.51 8.03 -5.71
CA HIS A 111 5.45 8.42 -4.80
C HIS A 111 5.92 8.63 -3.35
N THR A 112 5.15 9.42 -2.66
CA THR A 112 5.28 9.68 -1.22
C THR A 112 3.89 9.65 -0.61
N TYR A 113 3.78 9.18 0.61
CA TYR A 113 2.55 9.29 1.37
C TYR A 113 2.85 9.24 2.87
N GLY A 114 1.91 9.76 3.64
CA GLY A 114 2.07 9.78 5.09
C GLY A 114 0.81 10.21 5.81
N SER A 115 0.84 10.06 7.12
CA SER A 115 -0.18 10.59 8.02
C SER A 115 0.20 11.99 8.50
N SER A 116 -0.78 12.79 8.78
CA SER A 116 -0.59 14.12 9.35
C SER A 116 -1.28 14.28 10.69
#